data_b058731e2765ebd71cfd208f990cd45b
#
_entry.id   b058731e2765ebd71cfd208f990cd45b
#
_cell.length_a   1.000
_cell.length_b   1.000
_cell.length_c   1.000
_cell.angle_alpha   90.00
_cell.angle_beta   90.00
_cell.angle_gamma   90.00
#
_symmetry.space_group_name_H-M   'P 1'
#
loop_
_entity.id
_entity.type
_entity.pdbx_description
1 polymer ?
#
loop_
_entity_poly.entity_id
_entity_poly.type
_entity_poly.pdbx_seq_one_letter_code
_entity_poly.pdbx_strand_id
1 'polypeptide(L)'
;VLPSGGARNAEVPDDVPIRDLTTELTSLLRLPTVGPDGRPMGYRIDSKALGRELREDETLASANVPSGDRLILTADITAGSMSVDQSPRMRRLSADHELMKELAVRSALITFKAESVRPGLPPERYIVTFKCKGIASVDRSGKPKYAERHQVEVYLHSQYPHRWPGLKWLTPIWHPNINHLNGSVCIDAAWWTASRSLDRLVIMLGEMVQYKNFHDDPAKPPFPWDVEAARWCREYRTKHPAAFP
;
A
#
# COMPACT_ATOMS: atom_id res chain seq x y z
N VAL A 1 18.97 -16.20 -23.77
CA VAL A 1 18.41 -17.11 -24.78
C VAL A 1 16.97 -16.74 -25.02
N LEU A 2 16.56 -16.68 -26.27
CA LEU A 2 15.20 -16.29 -26.67
C LEU A 2 14.25 -17.48 -26.64
N PRO A 3 12.93 -17.26 -26.52
CA PRO A 3 11.94 -18.36 -26.60
C PRO A 3 12.01 -19.18 -27.91
N SER A 4 12.50 -18.56 -28.98
CA SER A 4 12.75 -19.19 -30.29
C SER A 4 14.01 -20.07 -30.34
N GLY A 5 14.76 -20.21 -29.24
CA GLY A 5 16.04 -20.92 -29.16
C GLY A 5 17.26 -20.12 -29.59
N GLY A 6 17.09 -18.89 -30.07
CA GLY A 6 18.21 -18.01 -30.43
C GLY A 6 18.95 -17.48 -29.19
N ALA A 7 20.26 -17.20 -29.31
CA ALA A 7 21.04 -16.54 -28.28
C ALA A 7 21.64 -15.25 -28.82
N ARG A 8 21.68 -14.18 -27.99
CA ARG A 8 22.35 -12.93 -28.29
C ARG A 8 23.17 -12.49 -27.08
N ASN A 9 24.34 -11.91 -27.34
CA ASN A 9 25.12 -11.24 -26.31
C ASN A 9 24.59 -9.83 -26.16
N ALA A 10 24.39 -9.41 -24.93
CA ALA A 10 23.96 -8.06 -24.58
C ALA A 10 24.59 -7.66 -23.24
N GLU A 11 24.93 -6.40 -23.11
CA GLU A 11 25.22 -5.78 -21.83
C GLU A 11 23.91 -5.23 -21.27
N VAL A 12 23.60 -5.59 -20.04
CA VAL A 12 22.38 -5.16 -19.34
C VAL A 12 22.76 -4.57 -17.98
N PRO A 13 22.08 -3.51 -17.53
CA PRO A 13 22.32 -2.94 -16.21
C PRO A 13 21.99 -3.97 -15.12
N ASP A 14 22.80 -4.01 -14.08
CA ASP A 14 22.66 -4.97 -12.98
C ASP A 14 21.87 -4.42 -11.78
N ASP A 15 21.60 -3.13 -11.76
CA ASP A 15 20.90 -2.38 -10.72
C ASP A 15 19.41 -2.10 -11.02
N VAL A 16 18.93 -2.52 -12.19
CA VAL A 16 17.53 -2.35 -12.62
C VAL A 16 16.68 -3.53 -12.15
N PRO A 17 15.47 -3.31 -11.63
CA PRO A 17 14.54 -4.38 -11.28
C PRO A 17 14.25 -5.31 -12.47
N ILE A 18 14.20 -6.62 -12.21
CA ILE A 18 13.99 -7.67 -13.25
C ILE A 18 12.72 -7.41 -14.07
N ARG A 19 11.64 -6.93 -13.47
CA ARG A 19 10.41 -6.56 -14.19
C ARG A 19 10.63 -5.49 -15.28
N ASP A 20 11.48 -4.49 -14.97
CA ASP A 20 11.75 -3.39 -15.89
C ASP A 20 12.73 -3.85 -16.97
N LEU A 21 13.74 -4.63 -16.58
CA LEU A 21 14.68 -5.29 -17.50
C LEU A 21 13.94 -6.22 -18.46
N THR A 22 12.98 -7.02 -17.98
CA THR A 22 12.16 -7.91 -18.81
C THR A 22 11.34 -7.13 -19.84
N THR A 23 10.77 -6.01 -19.43
CA THR A 23 9.97 -5.12 -20.31
C THR A 23 10.84 -4.52 -21.40
N GLU A 24 12.03 -4.02 -21.04
CA GLU A 24 12.98 -3.42 -21.97
C GLU A 24 13.51 -4.45 -22.96
N LEU A 25 13.92 -5.64 -22.48
CA LEU A 25 14.39 -6.73 -23.34
C LEU A 25 13.30 -7.21 -24.30
N THR A 26 12.05 -7.30 -23.84
CA THR A 26 10.91 -7.69 -24.69
C THR A 26 10.74 -6.71 -25.83
N SER A 27 10.82 -5.41 -25.55
CA SER A 27 10.73 -4.34 -26.57
C SER A 27 11.93 -4.35 -27.52
N LEU A 28 13.16 -4.38 -26.99
CA LEU A 28 14.41 -4.34 -27.75
C LEU A 28 14.53 -5.55 -28.70
N LEU A 29 14.14 -6.71 -28.24
CA LEU A 29 14.21 -7.96 -28.99
C LEU A 29 12.98 -8.18 -29.89
N ARG A 30 12.02 -7.25 -29.86
CA ARG A 30 10.74 -7.32 -30.61
C ARG A 30 10.03 -8.64 -30.41
N LEU A 31 9.99 -9.10 -29.16
CA LEU A 31 9.30 -10.32 -28.83
C LEU A 31 7.77 -10.12 -28.92
N PRO A 32 7.00 -11.17 -29.31
CA PRO A 32 5.56 -11.07 -29.35
C PRO A 32 4.98 -10.71 -27.97
N THR A 33 4.13 -9.71 -27.92
CA THR A 33 3.39 -9.32 -26.70
C THR A 33 1.97 -9.87 -26.67
N VAL A 34 1.59 -10.59 -27.71
CA VAL A 34 0.30 -11.27 -27.86
C VAL A 34 0.55 -12.70 -28.27
N GLY A 35 -0.08 -13.63 -27.56
CA GLY A 35 -0.01 -15.06 -27.85
C GLY A 35 -0.81 -15.47 -29.08
N PRO A 36 -0.66 -16.75 -29.54
CA PRO A 36 -1.41 -17.29 -30.66
C PRO A 36 -2.94 -17.27 -30.48
N ASP A 37 -3.38 -17.20 -29.22
CA ASP A 37 -4.79 -17.12 -28.80
C ASP A 37 -5.33 -15.69 -28.70
N GLY A 38 -4.54 -14.69 -29.13
CA GLY A 38 -4.88 -13.27 -29.05
C GLY A 38 -4.76 -12.64 -27.66
N ARG A 39 -4.25 -13.38 -26.67
CA ARG A 39 -4.08 -12.91 -25.31
C ARG A 39 -2.73 -12.23 -25.11
N PRO A 40 -2.62 -11.25 -24.19
CA PRO A 40 -1.34 -10.70 -23.80
C PRO A 40 -0.39 -11.79 -23.30
N MET A 41 0.85 -11.75 -23.73
CA MET A 41 1.90 -12.70 -23.37
C MET A 41 2.99 -11.98 -22.59
N GLY A 42 3.28 -12.51 -21.40
CA GLY A 42 4.38 -12.06 -20.54
C GLY A 42 5.67 -12.85 -20.79
N TYR A 43 6.75 -12.37 -20.19
CA TYR A 43 8.03 -13.06 -20.18
C TYR A 43 8.62 -13.07 -18.77
N ARG A 44 9.36 -14.11 -18.45
CA ARG A 44 10.14 -14.22 -17.23
C ARG A 44 11.61 -14.47 -17.59
N ILE A 45 12.50 -14.17 -16.64
CA ILE A 45 13.95 -14.36 -16.80
C ILE A 45 14.42 -15.43 -15.83
N ASP A 46 15.02 -16.48 -16.35
CA ASP A 46 15.70 -17.50 -15.58
C ASP A 46 17.22 -17.28 -15.68
N SER A 47 17.95 -17.36 -14.57
CA SER A 47 19.40 -17.38 -14.52
C SER A 47 19.88 -18.82 -14.62
N LYS A 48 20.73 -19.10 -15.62
CA LYS A 48 21.31 -20.47 -15.78
C LYS A 48 22.33 -20.78 -14.68
N ALA A 49 23.11 -19.81 -14.27
CA ALA A 49 24.10 -19.97 -13.21
C ALA A 49 23.46 -20.23 -11.85
N LEU A 50 22.34 -19.55 -11.55
CA LEU A 50 21.60 -19.74 -10.29
C LEU A 50 20.62 -20.90 -10.36
N GLY A 51 20.30 -21.42 -11.57
CA GLY A 51 19.34 -22.51 -11.76
C GLY A 51 17.90 -22.18 -11.33
N ARG A 52 17.53 -20.89 -11.30
CA ARG A 52 16.21 -20.43 -10.85
C ARG A 52 15.70 -19.25 -11.67
N GLU A 53 14.40 -19.05 -11.59
CA GLU A 53 13.74 -17.83 -12.02
C GLU A 53 14.18 -16.65 -11.16
N LEU A 54 14.40 -15.50 -11.79
CA LEU A 54 14.66 -14.23 -11.10
C LEU A 54 13.34 -13.55 -10.76
N ARG A 55 13.23 -13.07 -9.53
CA ARG A 55 11.99 -12.41 -9.04
C ARG A 55 11.87 -11.02 -9.64
N GLU A 56 10.67 -10.59 -9.89
CA GLU A 56 10.38 -9.30 -10.51
C GLU A 56 10.91 -8.08 -9.70
N ASP A 57 10.99 -8.23 -8.38
CA ASP A 57 11.39 -7.17 -7.46
C ASP A 57 12.89 -7.15 -7.14
N GLU A 58 13.66 -8.18 -7.57
CA GLU A 58 15.11 -8.21 -7.40
C GLU A 58 15.83 -7.58 -8.61
N THR A 59 17.13 -7.30 -8.46
CA THR A 59 18.03 -6.87 -9.53
C THR A 59 19.06 -7.97 -9.80
N LEU A 60 19.77 -7.92 -10.93
CA LEU A 60 20.84 -8.89 -11.20
C LEU A 60 21.91 -8.85 -10.10
N ALA A 61 22.23 -7.64 -9.62
CA ALA A 61 23.19 -7.44 -8.54
C ALA A 61 22.68 -8.04 -7.22
N SER A 62 21.43 -7.76 -6.82
CA SER A 62 20.86 -8.28 -5.55
C SER A 62 20.65 -9.79 -5.57
N ALA A 63 20.39 -10.36 -6.74
CA ALA A 63 20.30 -11.81 -6.95
C ALA A 63 21.67 -12.52 -7.02
N ASN A 64 22.77 -11.75 -7.03
CA ASN A 64 24.14 -12.24 -7.22
C ASN A 64 24.31 -13.02 -8.54
N VAL A 65 23.72 -12.53 -9.63
CA VAL A 65 23.89 -13.12 -10.96
C VAL A 65 25.31 -12.84 -11.44
N PRO A 66 26.14 -13.85 -11.76
CA PRO A 66 27.51 -13.60 -12.17
C PRO A 66 27.56 -12.95 -13.56
N SER A 67 28.60 -12.13 -13.79
CA SER A 67 28.87 -11.54 -15.11
C SER A 67 29.11 -12.67 -16.15
N GLY A 68 28.51 -12.54 -17.32
CA GLY A 68 28.57 -13.56 -18.37
C GLY A 68 27.60 -14.71 -18.20
N ASP A 69 26.67 -14.63 -17.25
CA ASP A 69 25.62 -15.64 -17.12
C ASP A 69 24.71 -15.67 -18.35
N ARG A 70 24.09 -16.79 -18.55
CA ARG A 70 23.08 -16.99 -19.58
C ARG A 70 21.69 -16.77 -18.99
N LEU A 71 21.12 -15.60 -19.30
CA LEU A 71 19.73 -15.30 -18.99
C LEU A 71 18.81 -15.91 -20.04
N ILE A 72 17.78 -16.61 -19.61
CA ILE A 72 16.81 -17.29 -20.47
C ILE A 72 15.49 -16.56 -20.35
N LEU A 73 15.04 -15.94 -21.45
CA LEU A 73 13.68 -15.38 -21.52
C LEU A 73 12.73 -16.49 -21.92
N THR A 74 11.85 -16.83 -21.02
CA THR A 74 10.81 -17.83 -21.24
C THR A 74 9.47 -17.11 -21.38
N ALA A 75 8.74 -17.41 -22.46
CA ALA A 75 7.37 -16.91 -22.59
C ALA A 75 6.53 -17.55 -21.47
N ASP A 76 5.84 -16.73 -20.73
CA ASP A 76 4.88 -17.19 -19.74
C ASP A 76 3.56 -17.55 -20.46
N ILE A 77 3.53 -18.76 -21.01
CA ILE A 77 2.34 -19.37 -21.61
C ILE A 77 1.63 -20.17 -20.51
N THR A 78 1.32 -19.52 -19.41
CA THR A 78 0.49 -20.17 -18.40
C THR A 78 -0.91 -20.30 -18.99
N ALA A 79 -1.37 -21.51 -19.21
CA ALA A 79 -2.79 -21.78 -19.47
C ALA A 79 -3.56 -21.24 -18.25
N GLY A 80 -4.08 -20.00 -18.38
CA GLY A 80 -4.64 -19.25 -17.26
C GLY A 80 -3.75 -18.12 -16.76
N SER A 81 -2.71 -17.64 -17.50
CA SER A 81 -2.06 -16.37 -17.16
C SER A 81 -3.13 -15.27 -17.29
N MET A 82 -3.73 -14.97 -16.16
CA MET A 82 -4.56 -13.79 -16.02
C MET A 82 -3.68 -12.60 -16.42
N SER A 83 -4.16 -11.75 -17.33
CA SER A 83 -3.52 -10.47 -17.58
C SER A 83 -3.17 -9.82 -16.24
N VAL A 84 -2.14 -8.97 -16.18
CA VAL A 84 -1.81 -8.20 -14.95
C VAL A 84 -3.08 -7.58 -14.36
N ASP A 85 -4.03 -7.16 -15.22
CA ASP A 85 -5.37 -6.67 -14.85
C ASP A 85 -6.27 -7.73 -14.20
N GLN A 86 -6.00 -9.02 -14.33
CA GLN A 86 -6.86 -10.10 -13.82
C GLN A 86 -6.26 -10.84 -12.62
N SER A 87 -5.08 -10.48 -12.13
CA SER A 87 -4.56 -11.08 -10.91
C SER A 87 -5.51 -10.81 -9.74
N PRO A 88 -5.64 -11.73 -8.77
CA PRO A 88 -6.46 -11.51 -7.57
C PRO A 88 -6.14 -10.19 -6.87
N ARG A 89 -4.86 -9.82 -6.83
CA ARG A 89 -4.40 -8.55 -6.28
C ARG A 89 -4.93 -7.36 -7.09
N MET A 90 -4.79 -7.37 -8.42
CA MET A 90 -5.25 -6.27 -9.27
C MET A 90 -6.76 -6.10 -9.21
N ARG A 91 -7.52 -7.21 -9.24
CA ARG A 91 -8.98 -7.16 -9.04
C ARG A 91 -9.33 -6.54 -7.68
N ARG A 92 -8.58 -6.89 -6.63
CA ARG A 92 -8.80 -6.33 -5.30
C ARG A 92 -8.47 -4.83 -5.26
N LEU A 93 -7.34 -4.39 -5.81
CA LEU A 93 -6.97 -2.97 -5.87
C LEU A 93 -7.98 -2.15 -6.67
N SER A 94 -8.46 -2.68 -7.81
CA SER A 94 -9.51 -2.05 -8.61
C SER A 94 -10.82 -1.93 -7.84
N ALA A 95 -11.26 -3.00 -7.19
CA ALA A 95 -12.49 -2.99 -6.39
C ALA A 95 -12.41 -1.99 -5.23
N ASP A 96 -11.29 -1.97 -4.51
CA ASP A 96 -11.08 -1.01 -3.44
C ASP A 96 -11.05 0.44 -3.95
N HIS A 97 -10.49 0.69 -5.14
CA HIS A 97 -10.48 2.02 -5.73
C HIS A 97 -11.89 2.51 -6.08
N GLU A 98 -12.75 1.62 -6.62
CA GLU A 98 -14.15 1.96 -6.87
C GLU A 98 -14.90 2.27 -5.58
N LEU A 99 -14.73 1.46 -4.52
CA LEU A 99 -15.32 1.72 -3.21
C LEU A 99 -14.85 3.05 -2.62
N MET A 100 -13.58 3.42 -2.82
CA MET A 100 -13.05 4.73 -2.40
C MET A 100 -13.71 5.88 -3.17
N LYS A 101 -13.93 5.75 -4.47
CA LYS A 101 -14.65 6.76 -5.27
C LYS A 101 -16.09 6.91 -4.79
N GLU A 102 -16.79 5.80 -4.56
CA GLU A 102 -18.14 5.81 -4.02
C GLU A 102 -18.20 6.46 -2.63
N LEU A 103 -17.23 6.17 -1.76
CA LEU A 103 -17.13 6.80 -0.45
C LEU A 103 -16.97 8.31 -0.56
N ALA A 104 -16.09 8.79 -1.44
CA ALA A 104 -15.88 10.23 -1.64
C ALA A 104 -17.10 10.95 -2.23
N VAL A 105 -17.91 10.27 -3.03
CA VAL A 105 -19.19 10.82 -3.54
C VAL A 105 -20.23 10.89 -2.44
N ARG A 106 -20.32 9.88 -1.58
CA ARG A 106 -21.31 9.80 -0.50
C ARG A 106 -20.98 10.65 0.73
N SER A 107 -19.71 11.02 0.91
CA SER A 107 -19.25 11.75 2.10
C SER A 107 -18.67 13.09 1.73
N ALA A 108 -19.30 14.18 2.20
CA ALA A 108 -18.73 15.52 2.10
C ALA A 108 -17.46 15.72 2.96
N LEU A 109 -17.21 14.81 3.92
CA LEU A 109 -16.11 14.91 4.87
C LEU A 109 -14.84 14.20 4.41
N ILE A 110 -14.93 13.28 3.42
CA ILE A 110 -13.81 12.44 3.00
C ILE A 110 -13.47 12.73 1.55
N THR A 111 -12.22 13.10 1.30
CA THR A 111 -11.67 13.21 -0.05
C THR A 111 -10.32 12.50 -0.11
N PHE A 112 -9.87 12.13 -1.30
CA PHE A 112 -8.55 11.50 -1.45
C PHE A 112 -7.86 11.90 -2.75
N LYS A 113 -6.54 11.76 -2.75
CA LYS A 113 -5.70 11.69 -3.96
C LYS A 113 -5.17 10.27 -4.05
N ALA A 114 -5.19 9.70 -5.24
CA ALA A 114 -4.72 8.35 -5.50
C ALA A 114 -3.54 8.40 -6.47
N GLU A 115 -2.53 7.57 -6.21
CA GLU A 115 -1.32 7.45 -7.02
C GLU A 115 -1.13 6.00 -7.44
N SER A 116 -0.98 5.78 -8.73
CA SER A 116 -0.65 4.48 -9.31
C SER A 116 0.86 4.39 -9.54
N VAL A 117 1.43 3.22 -9.34
CA VAL A 117 2.86 2.97 -9.63
C VAL A 117 3.12 3.10 -11.13
N ARG A 118 2.12 2.73 -11.96
CA ARG A 118 2.18 2.83 -13.42
C ARG A 118 0.86 3.36 -13.99
N PRO A 119 0.88 4.12 -15.08
CA PRO A 119 -0.34 4.52 -15.79
C PRO A 119 -1.18 3.29 -16.18
N GLY A 120 -2.49 3.37 -15.99
CA GLY A 120 -3.43 2.30 -16.33
C GLY A 120 -3.58 1.20 -15.26
N LEU A 121 -2.74 1.17 -14.22
CA LEU A 121 -2.91 0.25 -13.09
C LEU A 121 -3.74 0.88 -11.98
N PRO A 122 -4.44 0.07 -11.16
CA PRO A 122 -5.15 0.57 -10.00
C PRO A 122 -4.19 1.19 -8.99
N PRO A 123 -4.60 2.25 -8.28
CA PRO A 123 -3.76 2.93 -7.30
C PRO A 123 -3.33 2.03 -6.14
N GLU A 124 -2.10 2.21 -5.68
CA GLU A 124 -1.56 1.56 -4.50
C GLU A 124 -1.31 2.53 -3.34
N ARG A 125 -1.33 3.85 -3.61
CA ARG A 125 -1.12 4.88 -2.60
C ARG A 125 -2.26 5.87 -2.61
N TYR A 126 -2.74 6.22 -1.43
CA TYR A 126 -3.81 7.18 -1.22
C TYR A 126 -3.40 8.19 -0.17
N ILE A 127 -3.61 9.48 -0.44
CA ILE A 127 -3.60 10.53 0.58
C ILE A 127 -5.05 10.87 0.87
N VAL A 128 -5.56 10.35 1.97
CA VAL A 128 -6.93 10.59 2.41
C VAL A 128 -7.00 11.86 3.26
N THR A 129 -7.96 12.70 2.99
CA THR A 129 -8.23 13.93 3.75
C THR A 129 -9.59 13.84 4.43
N PHE A 130 -9.61 14.04 5.74
CA PHE A 130 -10.81 14.16 6.55
C PHE A 130 -11.07 15.64 6.84
N LYS A 131 -12.26 16.13 6.49
CA LYS A 131 -12.75 17.50 6.75
C LYS A 131 -13.70 17.46 7.94
N CYS A 132 -13.16 17.23 9.12
CA CYS A 132 -13.92 17.17 10.35
C CYS A 132 -13.05 17.69 11.50
N LYS A 133 -13.70 18.11 12.57
CA LYS A 133 -13.03 18.53 13.79
C LYS A 133 -12.29 17.34 14.42
N GLY A 134 -11.03 17.57 14.80
CA GLY A 134 -10.19 16.62 15.52
C GLY A 134 -9.22 17.37 16.43
N ILE A 135 -8.59 16.68 17.37
CA ILE A 135 -7.62 17.27 18.29
C ILE A 135 -6.24 17.18 17.66
N ALA A 136 -5.66 18.33 17.30
CA ALA A 136 -4.36 18.40 16.64
C ALA A 136 -3.19 18.33 17.63
N SER A 137 -3.35 18.95 18.81
CA SER A 137 -2.35 18.98 19.86
C SER A 137 -2.97 19.39 21.19
N VAL A 138 -2.17 19.33 22.25
CA VAL A 138 -2.54 19.80 23.57
C VAL A 138 -1.51 20.84 24.00
N ASP A 139 -1.94 21.95 24.60
CA ASP A 139 -1.03 22.96 25.11
C ASP A 139 -0.46 22.59 26.48
N ARG A 140 0.44 23.43 27.00
CA ARG A 140 1.10 23.18 28.30
C ARG A 140 0.14 23.14 29.50
N SER A 141 -1.06 23.73 29.36
CA SER A 141 -2.11 23.68 30.40
C SER A 141 -3.01 22.44 30.28
N GLY A 142 -2.78 21.59 29.29
CA GLY A 142 -3.60 20.42 29.01
C GLY A 142 -4.84 20.71 28.16
N LYS A 143 -5.00 21.95 27.62
CA LYS A 143 -6.17 22.32 26.82
C LYS A 143 -5.98 21.87 25.36
N PRO A 144 -6.99 21.22 24.74
CA PRO A 144 -6.89 20.76 23.36
C PRO A 144 -6.93 21.92 22.36
N LYS A 145 -6.12 21.80 21.30
CA LYS A 145 -6.16 22.62 20.10
C LYS A 145 -6.72 21.77 18.96
N TYR A 146 -7.71 22.31 18.27
CA TYR A 146 -8.44 21.60 17.24
C TYR A 146 -7.93 21.94 15.84
N ALA A 147 -8.12 21.04 14.90
CA ALA A 147 -8.01 21.25 13.47
C ALA A 147 -9.24 20.67 12.78
N GLU A 148 -9.59 21.25 11.62
CA GLU A 148 -10.75 20.85 10.81
C GLU A 148 -10.31 20.02 9.58
N ARG A 149 -9.02 19.75 9.46
CA ARG A 149 -8.47 19.00 8.35
C ARG A 149 -7.36 18.07 8.81
N HIS A 150 -7.52 16.80 8.50
CA HIS A 150 -6.55 15.75 8.83
C HIS A 150 -6.21 14.94 7.59
N GLN A 151 -4.97 14.44 7.51
CA GLN A 151 -4.51 13.65 6.38
C GLN A 151 -3.75 12.41 6.83
N VAL A 152 -4.01 11.32 6.14
CA VAL A 152 -3.30 10.04 6.32
C VAL A 152 -2.88 9.50 4.97
N GLU A 153 -1.66 9.00 4.89
CA GLU A 153 -1.20 8.15 3.79
C GLU A 153 -1.62 6.71 4.05
N VAL A 154 -2.18 6.07 3.04
CA VAL A 154 -2.53 4.65 3.01
C VAL A 154 -1.78 4.01 1.86
N TYR A 155 -0.91 3.05 2.15
CA TYR A 155 -0.11 2.35 1.16
C TYR A 155 -0.44 0.86 1.10
N LEU A 156 -0.93 0.41 -0.06
CA LEU A 156 -1.33 -0.96 -0.35
C LEU A 156 -0.10 -1.75 -0.85
N HIS A 157 0.75 -2.16 0.07
CA HIS A 157 1.99 -2.89 -0.22
C HIS A 157 1.74 -4.27 -0.85
N SER A 158 2.77 -4.98 -1.28
CA SER A 158 2.69 -6.26 -2.01
C SER A 158 1.90 -7.36 -1.27
N GLN A 159 1.88 -7.33 0.06
CA GLN A 159 1.15 -8.31 0.88
C GLN A 159 -0.30 -7.91 1.19
N TYR A 160 -0.76 -6.74 0.71
CA TYR A 160 -2.16 -6.38 0.79
C TYR A 160 -3.01 -7.26 -0.14
N PRO A 161 -4.19 -7.76 0.29
CA PRO A 161 -4.92 -7.51 1.53
C PRO A 161 -4.62 -8.50 2.68
N HIS A 162 -3.69 -9.45 2.53
CA HIS A 162 -3.37 -10.43 3.57
C HIS A 162 -2.81 -9.77 4.84
N ARG A 163 -2.11 -8.65 4.68
CA ARG A 163 -1.73 -7.74 5.75
C ARG A 163 -2.42 -6.40 5.56
N TRP A 164 -2.69 -5.70 6.66
CA TRP A 164 -3.26 -4.35 6.61
C TRP A 164 -2.34 -3.39 5.86
N PRO A 165 -2.89 -2.33 5.24
CA PRO A 165 -2.09 -1.31 4.55
C PRO A 165 -1.08 -0.65 5.48
N GLY A 166 0.02 -0.15 4.89
CA GLY A 166 0.86 0.82 5.57
C GLY A 166 0.07 2.10 5.82
N LEU A 167 0.12 2.60 7.07
CA LEU A 167 -0.58 3.82 7.48
C LEU A 167 0.40 4.82 8.05
N LYS A 168 0.32 6.06 7.60
CA LYS A 168 1.11 7.16 8.14
C LYS A 168 0.28 8.43 8.22
N TRP A 169 0.10 8.95 9.42
CA TRP A 169 -0.56 10.23 9.63
C TRP A 169 0.35 11.38 9.23
N LEU A 170 -0.18 12.35 8.48
CA LEU A 170 0.62 13.42 7.85
C LEU A 170 0.42 14.80 8.49
N THR A 171 -0.68 15.00 9.20
CA THR A 171 -1.01 16.27 9.85
C THR A 171 -0.88 16.16 11.38
N PRO A 172 -0.73 17.26 12.11
CA PRO A 172 -0.77 17.19 13.57
C PRO A 172 -2.03 16.50 14.07
N ILE A 173 -1.86 15.56 15.01
CA ILE A 173 -2.94 14.82 15.65
C ILE A 173 -2.53 14.43 17.06
N TRP A 174 -3.48 14.48 17.98
CA TRP A 174 -3.32 14.03 19.36
C TRP A 174 -4.32 12.91 19.62
N HIS A 175 -3.90 11.67 19.58
CA HIS A 175 -4.81 10.52 19.59
C HIS A 175 -4.15 9.27 20.19
N PRO A 176 -4.82 8.50 21.07
CA PRO A 176 -4.23 7.32 21.74
C PRO A 176 -3.61 6.27 20.81
N ASN A 177 -4.14 6.11 19.60
CA ASN A 177 -3.68 5.09 18.64
C ASN A 177 -2.87 5.65 17.46
N ILE A 178 -2.51 6.94 17.50
CA ILE A 178 -1.68 7.59 16.48
C ILE A 178 -0.53 8.31 17.18
N ASN A 179 0.69 7.90 16.90
CA ASN A 179 1.86 8.53 17.51
C ASN A 179 2.05 9.94 16.98
N HIS A 180 1.92 10.94 17.85
CA HIS A 180 1.98 12.35 17.47
C HIS A 180 3.36 12.83 17.00
N LEU A 181 4.44 12.10 17.32
CA LEU A 181 5.81 12.46 16.94
C LEU A 181 6.16 11.99 15.52
N ASN A 182 5.74 10.78 15.15
CA ASN A 182 6.16 10.18 13.89
C ASN A 182 5.00 9.82 12.95
N GLY A 183 3.75 9.99 13.37
CA GLY A 183 2.56 9.72 12.57
C GLY A 183 2.26 8.23 12.36
N SER A 184 2.93 7.31 13.06
CA SER A 184 2.58 5.88 12.96
C SER A 184 1.21 5.62 13.56
N VAL A 185 0.41 4.81 12.87
CA VAL A 185 -0.98 4.49 13.23
C VAL A 185 -1.05 3.03 13.65
N CYS A 186 -1.62 2.79 14.82
CA CYS A 186 -1.95 1.45 15.27
C CYS A 186 -3.45 1.21 15.10
N ILE A 187 -3.79 0.18 14.35
CA ILE A 187 -5.13 -0.40 14.29
C ILE A 187 -5.10 -1.74 15.01
N ASP A 188 -6.22 -2.15 15.57
CA ASP A 188 -6.31 -3.49 16.16
C ASP A 188 -6.05 -4.56 15.08
N ALA A 189 -5.02 -5.37 15.31
CA ALA A 189 -4.65 -6.45 14.39
C ALA A 189 -5.80 -7.47 14.19
N ALA A 190 -6.62 -7.69 15.21
CA ALA A 190 -7.79 -8.55 15.13
C ALA A 190 -8.92 -7.94 14.30
N TRP A 191 -8.91 -6.61 14.12
CA TRP A 191 -9.91 -5.94 13.30
C TRP A 191 -9.67 -6.17 11.81
N TRP A 192 -8.40 -6.26 11.35
CA TRP A 192 -8.11 -6.43 9.93
C TRP A 192 -8.23 -7.90 9.50
N THR A 193 -8.98 -8.12 8.43
CA THR A 193 -9.03 -9.39 7.70
C THR A 193 -8.96 -9.10 6.20
N ALA A 194 -8.51 -10.05 5.39
CA ALA A 194 -8.39 -9.87 3.94
C ALA A 194 -9.74 -9.59 3.24
N SER A 195 -10.86 -9.87 3.89
CA SER A 195 -12.21 -9.58 3.39
C SER A 195 -12.66 -8.14 3.65
N ARG A 196 -11.98 -7.40 4.52
CA ARG A 196 -12.32 -5.99 4.79
C ARG A 196 -11.83 -5.10 3.65
N SER A 197 -12.70 -4.19 3.23
CA SER A 197 -12.43 -3.26 2.14
C SER A 197 -11.72 -1.97 2.62
N LEU A 198 -11.09 -1.28 1.67
CA LEU A 198 -10.33 -0.06 1.96
C LEU A 198 -11.22 1.08 2.46
N ASP A 199 -12.43 1.24 1.92
CA ASP A 199 -13.39 2.26 2.37
C ASP A 199 -13.77 2.09 3.84
N ARG A 200 -13.92 0.85 4.33
CA ARG A 200 -14.20 0.55 5.74
C ARG A 200 -13.05 0.96 6.65
N LEU A 201 -11.80 0.72 6.21
CA LEU A 201 -10.63 1.20 6.92
C LEU A 201 -10.62 2.73 6.99
N VAL A 202 -10.90 3.41 5.88
CA VAL A 202 -10.92 4.87 5.82
C VAL A 202 -12.01 5.45 6.72
N ILE A 203 -13.20 4.86 6.77
CA ILE A 203 -14.26 5.27 7.70
C ILE A 203 -13.78 5.14 9.15
N MET A 204 -13.18 4.01 9.52
CA MET A 204 -12.64 3.79 10.86
C MET A 204 -11.58 4.84 11.22
N LEU A 205 -10.67 5.19 10.29
CA LEU A 205 -9.68 6.26 10.51
C LEU A 205 -10.35 7.62 10.74
N GLY A 206 -11.46 7.91 10.05
CA GLY A 206 -12.28 9.11 10.30
C GLY A 206 -12.96 9.11 11.67
N GLU A 207 -13.41 7.93 12.13
CA GLU A 207 -13.95 7.76 13.48
C GLU A 207 -12.87 7.98 14.55
N MET A 208 -11.62 7.58 14.29
CA MET A 208 -10.49 7.89 15.16
C MET A 208 -10.29 9.40 15.31
N VAL A 209 -10.31 10.18 14.21
CA VAL A 209 -10.22 11.65 14.28
C VAL A 209 -11.26 12.23 15.23
N GLN A 210 -12.45 11.68 15.23
CA GLN A 210 -13.59 12.13 16.05
C GLN A 210 -13.66 11.46 17.42
N TYR A 211 -12.64 10.73 17.84
CA TYR A 211 -12.63 9.98 19.11
C TYR A 211 -13.82 9.05 19.33
N LYS A 212 -14.37 8.51 18.24
CA LYS A 212 -15.44 7.50 18.27
C LYS A 212 -14.88 6.08 18.26
N ASN A 213 -13.64 5.92 17.82
CA ASN A 213 -12.93 4.65 17.77
C ASN A 213 -11.50 4.85 18.26
N PHE A 214 -11.20 4.40 19.49
CA PHE A 214 -9.86 4.49 20.08
C PHE A 214 -9.72 3.56 21.29
N HIS A 215 -8.48 3.27 21.65
CA HIS A 215 -8.09 2.50 22.81
C HIS A 215 -7.13 3.31 23.68
N ASP A 216 -7.53 3.61 24.89
CA ASP A 216 -6.74 4.43 25.82
C ASP A 216 -6.36 3.69 27.11
N ASP A 217 -6.82 2.44 27.33
CA ASP A 217 -6.53 1.65 28.53
C ASP A 217 -5.17 0.94 28.40
N PRO A 218 -4.17 1.29 29.23
CA PRO A 218 -2.84 0.66 29.18
C PRO A 218 -2.84 -0.77 29.76
N ALA A 219 -3.90 -1.21 30.40
CA ALA A 219 -4.01 -2.53 31.00
C ALA A 219 -4.72 -3.55 30.09
N LYS A 220 -5.31 -3.10 28.97
CA LYS A 220 -6.10 -3.95 28.08
C LYS A 220 -5.64 -3.83 26.62
N PRO A 221 -5.48 -4.96 25.91
CA PRO A 221 -5.27 -4.92 24.48
C PRO A 221 -6.56 -4.47 23.72
N PRO A 222 -6.41 -3.85 22.53
CA PRO A 222 -5.14 -3.37 22.01
C PRO A 222 -4.62 -2.18 22.84
N PHE A 223 -3.34 -2.26 23.22
CA PHE A 223 -2.72 -1.20 24.03
C PHE A 223 -2.64 0.11 23.26
N PRO A 224 -2.69 1.27 23.96
CA PRO A 224 -2.53 2.55 23.31
C PRO A 224 -1.14 2.66 22.66
N TRP A 225 -1.09 3.23 21.44
CA TRP A 225 0.14 3.42 20.69
C TRP A 225 0.88 4.69 21.08
N ASP A 226 0.12 5.72 21.48
CA ASP A 226 0.61 6.96 22.06
C ASP A 226 0.21 7.04 23.54
N VAL A 227 1.15 6.70 24.41
CA VAL A 227 0.90 6.60 25.87
C VAL A 227 0.58 7.96 26.47
N GLU A 228 1.20 9.03 25.97
CA GLU A 228 0.98 10.40 26.46
C GLU A 228 -0.43 10.89 26.08
N ALA A 229 -0.81 10.70 24.83
CA ALA A 229 -2.16 11.05 24.37
C ALA A 229 -3.22 10.19 25.06
N ALA A 230 -2.97 8.92 25.33
CA ALA A 230 -3.89 8.03 26.02
C ALA A 230 -4.12 8.46 27.48
N ARG A 231 -3.03 8.79 28.19
CA ARG A 231 -3.13 9.31 29.56
C ARG A 231 -3.93 10.59 29.62
N TRP A 232 -3.57 11.58 28.76
CA TRP A 232 -4.31 12.82 28.65
C TRP A 232 -5.79 12.59 28.32
N CYS A 233 -6.10 11.72 27.36
CA CYS A 233 -7.46 11.42 26.95
C CYS A 233 -8.32 10.93 28.14
N ARG A 234 -7.83 9.97 28.94
CA ARG A 234 -8.55 9.47 30.12
C ARG A 234 -8.82 10.54 31.15
N GLU A 235 -7.78 11.33 31.49
CA GLU A 235 -7.88 12.37 32.52
C GLU A 235 -8.77 13.53 32.08
N TYR A 236 -8.61 13.97 30.83
CA TYR A 236 -9.33 15.14 30.32
C TYR A 236 -10.79 14.82 30.00
N ARG A 237 -11.08 13.66 29.42
CA ARG A 237 -12.44 13.25 29.05
C ARG A 237 -13.36 13.13 30.26
N THR A 238 -12.85 12.65 31.38
CA THR A 238 -13.65 12.54 32.62
C THR A 238 -14.11 13.90 33.12
N LYS A 239 -13.29 14.93 32.94
CA LYS A 239 -13.58 16.30 33.40
C LYS A 239 -14.31 17.14 32.35
N HIS A 240 -14.09 16.87 31.08
CA HIS A 240 -14.53 17.69 29.94
C HIS A 240 -15.07 16.86 28.78
N PRO A 241 -16.15 16.06 28.97
CA PRO A 241 -16.64 15.16 27.93
C PRO A 241 -17.08 15.90 26.66
N ALA A 242 -17.63 17.12 26.79
CA ALA A 242 -18.06 17.95 25.65
C ALA A 242 -16.90 18.56 24.83
N ALA A 243 -15.65 18.43 25.27
CA ALA A 243 -14.49 18.93 24.53
C ALA A 243 -14.03 17.98 23.41
N PHE A 244 -14.51 16.74 23.40
CA PHE A 244 -14.17 15.77 22.36
C PHE A 244 -15.01 15.99 21.10
N PRO A 245 -14.39 15.80 19.91
CA PRO A 245 -15.06 15.99 18.62
C PRO A 245 -16.26 15.11 18.40
#